data_ee8ea1e74e8eabef5fd6ee9d2cdebb9d
#
_entry.id   ee8ea1e74e8eabef5fd6ee9d2cdebb9d
#
_cell.length_a   1.000
_cell.length_b   1.000
_cell.length_c   1.000
_cell.angle_alpha   90.00
_cell.angle_beta   90.00
_cell.angle_gamma   90.00
#
_symmetry.space_group_name_H-M   'P 1'
#
loop_
_entity.id
_entity.type
_entity.pdbx_description
1 polymer ?
#
loop_
_entity_poly.entity_id
_entity_poly.type
_entity_poly.pdbx_seq_one_letter_code
_entity_poly.pdbx_strand_id
1 'polypeptide(L)'
;AYPKITGQELTDKLISQIKPFEPTFHLNQQADSIEKIDDGWKIVTSEGTTINARCIVIAAGAGSFVPRKPPIDNIAEFEGTSVFYAVRNKELFKNKKILIVGGGDSALDWTNDLATIADVTLMHRRKEFRAAPDSVNKMLNLEKEGKIKFLHGQLKSLSGNNKMINEIKYSHEEKEYSIGVDYLLPFFGLKMELGPIANWGINLNENLIKVDTEKFETSEPSIFAIGDINTYPGKLKLILSGFHESALMAQKCFAYCYPDKKNVFRYTTSSKDLHKKLGL
;
A
#
# COMPACT_ATOMS: atom_id res chain seq x y z
N ALA A 1 -8.23 -17.34 -10.83
CA ALA A 1 -6.84 -16.93 -10.61
C ALA A 1 -6.20 -16.49 -11.93
N TYR A 2 -5.33 -15.48 -11.88
CA TYR A 2 -4.62 -14.94 -13.04
C TYR A 2 -3.15 -15.37 -12.94
N PRO A 3 -2.53 -15.89 -14.02
CA PRO A 3 -1.09 -16.20 -14.01
C PRO A 3 -0.22 -14.96 -13.81
N LYS A 4 -0.70 -13.81 -14.32
CA LYS A 4 -0.08 -12.49 -14.15
C LYS A 4 -1.19 -11.43 -14.23
N ILE A 5 -1.17 -10.47 -13.32
CA ILE A 5 -2.08 -9.34 -13.30
C ILE A 5 -1.42 -8.16 -12.59
N THR A 6 -1.61 -6.95 -13.08
CA THR A 6 -1.15 -5.74 -12.37
C THR A 6 -2.10 -5.39 -11.23
N GLY A 7 -1.62 -4.62 -10.24
CA GLY A 7 -2.47 -4.13 -9.14
C GLY A 7 -3.66 -3.31 -9.65
N GLN A 8 -3.44 -2.46 -10.66
CA GLN A 8 -4.49 -1.64 -11.26
C GLN A 8 -5.56 -2.51 -11.93
N GLU A 9 -5.16 -3.45 -12.77
CA GLU A 9 -6.11 -4.37 -13.44
C GLU A 9 -6.94 -5.20 -12.45
N LEU A 10 -6.31 -5.66 -11.34
CA LEU A 10 -7.03 -6.37 -10.29
C LEU A 10 -8.06 -5.46 -9.62
N THR A 11 -7.68 -4.23 -9.28
CA THR A 11 -8.57 -3.24 -8.66
C THR A 11 -9.75 -2.91 -9.57
N ASP A 12 -9.51 -2.66 -10.86
CA ASP A 12 -10.55 -2.34 -11.84
C ASP A 12 -11.58 -3.49 -11.96
N LYS A 13 -11.10 -4.74 -11.96
CA LYS A 13 -11.96 -5.92 -11.98
C LYS A 13 -12.79 -6.07 -10.70
N LEU A 14 -12.20 -5.81 -9.53
CA LEU A 14 -12.92 -5.86 -8.26
C LEU A 14 -13.97 -4.74 -8.15
N ILE A 15 -13.67 -3.54 -8.60
CA ILE A 15 -14.63 -2.43 -8.67
C ILE A 15 -15.79 -2.79 -9.63
N SER A 16 -15.48 -3.35 -10.78
CA SER A 16 -16.49 -3.83 -11.73
C SER A 16 -17.41 -4.89 -11.11
N GLN A 17 -16.86 -5.79 -10.28
CA GLN A 17 -17.61 -6.85 -9.60
C GLN A 17 -18.62 -6.31 -8.58
N ILE A 18 -18.30 -5.21 -7.90
CA ILE A 18 -19.20 -4.62 -6.89
C ILE A 18 -20.19 -3.61 -7.46
N LYS A 19 -19.99 -3.16 -8.69
CA LYS A 19 -20.83 -2.14 -9.36
C LYS A 19 -22.33 -2.46 -9.34
N PRO A 20 -22.80 -3.72 -9.55
CA PRO A 20 -24.23 -4.06 -9.48
C PRO A 20 -24.88 -3.88 -8.10
N PHE A 21 -24.07 -3.69 -7.05
CA PHE A 21 -24.55 -3.45 -5.68
C PHE A 21 -24.64 -1.98 -5.31
N GLU A 22 -24.24 -1.07 -6.23
CA GLU A 22 -24.36 0.39 -6.13
C GLU A 22 -23.79 0.97 -4.82
N PRO A 23 -22.54 0.62 -4.41
CA PRO A 23 -21.95 1.18 -3.20
C PRO A 23 -21.71 2.68 -3.38
N THR A 24 -21.92 3.45 -2.31
CA THR A 24 -21.56 4.88 -2.29
C THR A 24 -20.07 5.02 -1.97
N PHE A 25 -19.35 5.79 -2.78
CA PHE A 25 -17.94 6.11 -2.57
C PHE A 25 -17.77 7.56 -2.10
N HIS A 26 -17.11 7.74 -0.98
CA HIS A 26 -16.64 9.04 -0.47
C HIS A 26 -15.13 9.13 -0.67
N LEU A 27 -14.70 9.49 -1.88
CA LEU A 27 -13.29 9.55 -2.25
C LEU A 27 -12.62 10.83 -1.74
N ASN A 28 -11.28 10.77 -1.57
CA ASN A 28 -10.46 11.89 -1.08
C ASN A 28 -10.87 12.42 0.30
N GLN A 29 -11.45 11.58 1.13
CA GLN A 29 -11.87 11.89 2.49
C GLN A 29 -11.24 10.88 3.46
N GLN A 30 -10.81 11.37 4.61
CA GLN A 30 -10.34 10.56 5.72
C GLN A 30 -11.45 10.42 6.75
N ALA A 31 -11.70 9.22 7.27
CA ALA A 31 -12.56 9.03 8.43
C ALA A 31 -11.80 9.48 9.68
N ASP A 32 -12.19 10.63 10.23
CA ASP A 32 -11.46 11.29 11.33
C ASP A 32 -11.93 10.82 12.69
N SER A 33 -13.24 10.74 12.89
CA SER A 33 -13.81 10.35 14.18
C SER A 33 -14.98 9.41 14.03
N ILE A 34 -15.19 8.61 15.07
CA ILE A 34 -16.37 7.78 15.26
C ILE A 34 -17.02 8.10 16.60
N GLU A 35 -18.34 8.03 16.64
CA GLU A 35 -19.15 8.21 17.83
C GLU A 35 -20.20 7.09 17.89
N LYS A 36 -20.37 6.47 19.05
CA LYS A 36 -21.42 5.44 19.23
C LYS A 36 -22.77 6.12 19.31
N ILE A 37 -23.73 5.61 18.55
CA ILE A 37 -25.13 6.02 18.56
C ILE A 37 -26.03 4.83 18.87
N ASP A 38 -27.33 5.05 19.09
CA ASP A 38 -28.27 4.00 19.54
C ASP A 38 -28.28 2.76 18.64
N ASP A 39 -28.19 2.92 17.33
CA ASP A 39 -28.23 1.82 16.33
C ASP A 39 -26.94 1.73 15.50
N GLY A 40 -25.78 1.85 16.14
CA GLY A 40 -24.49 1.71 15.47
C GLY A 40 -23.51 2.86 15.73
N TRP A 41 -22.97 3.43 14.68
CA TRP A 41 -21.87 4.38 14.69
C TRP A 41 -22.13 5.57 13.76
N LYS A 42 -21.78 6.74 14.23
CA LYS A 42 -21.67 7.95 13.42
C LYS A 42 -20.19 8.16 13.07
N ILE A 43 -19.87 8.27 11.81
CA ILE A 43 -18.54 8.56 11.28
C ILE A 43 -18.53 9.97 10.73
N VAL A 44 -17.50 10.76 11.07
CA VAL A 44 -17.27 12.09 10.49
C VAL A 44 -15.95 12.06 9.72
N THR A 45 -15.97 12.61 8.51
CA THR A 45 -14.79 12.67 7.64
C THR A 45 -14.11 14.04 7.66
N SER A 46 -12.89 14.12 7.12
CA SER A 46 -12.11 15.36 6.95
C SER A 46 -12.83 16.45 6.15
N GLU A 47 -13.78 16.05 5.29
CA GLU A 47 -14.60 16.96 4.48
C GLU A 47 -15.96 17.29 5.14
N GLY A 48 -16.14 16.90 6.42
CA GLY A 48 -17.38 17.13 7.16
C GLY A 48 -18.53 16.21 6.77
N THR A 49 -18.32 15.20 5.92
CA THR A 49 -19.35 14.21 5.61
C THR A 49 -19.66 13.38 6.85
N THR A 50 -20.95 13.24 7.17
CA THR A 50 -21.43 12.44 8.28
C THR A 50 -22.10 11.18 7.74
N ILE A 51 -21.69 10.00 8.24
CA ILE A 51 -22.23 8.71 7.85
C ILE A 51 -22.71 7.96 9.10
N ASN A 52 -23.95 7.53 9.13
CA ASN A 52 -24.46 6.64 10.17
C ASN A 52 -24.49 5.20 9.64
N ALA A 53 -23.90 4.27 10.37
CA ALA A 53 -23.78 2.88 9.96
C ALA A 53 -23.92 1.94 11.14
N ARG A 54 -24.56 0.79 10.97
CA ARG A 54 -24.68 -0.27 11.98
C ARG A 54 -23.33 -0.95 12.27
N CYS A 55 -22.51 -1.03 11.25
CA CYS A 55 -21.16 -1.64 11.36
C CYS A 55 -20.12 -0.77 10.67
N ILE A 56 -18.89 -0.82 11.19
CA ILE A 56 -17.71 -0.26 10.56
C ILE A 56 -16.77 -1.42 10.17
N VAL A 57 -16.29 -1.41 8.94
CA VAL A 57 -15.26 -2.35 8.48
C VAL A 57 -13.99 -1.58 8.10
N ILE A 58 -12.94 -1.78 8.87
CA ILE A 58 -11.65 -1.15 8.62
C ILE A 58 -10.84 -2.05 7.68
N ALA A 59 -10.69 -1.63 6.43
CA ALA A 59 -9.92 -2.31 5.39
C ALA A 59 -8.78 -1.40 4.87
N ALA A 60 -8.11 -0.72 5.79
CA ALA A 60 -7.17 0.36 5.50
C ALA A 60 -5.77 -0.13 5.05
N GLY A 61 -5.63 -1.42 4.70
CA GLY A 61 -4.36 -2.00 4.26
C GLY A 61 -3.27 -1.84 5.34
N ALA A 62 -2.16 -1.22 4.99
CA ALA A 62 -1.09 -0.93 5.95
C ALA A 62 -1.25 0.45 6.63
N GLY A 63 -2.45 1.04 6.62
CA GLY A 63 -2.69 2.39 7.14
C GLY A 63 -2.22 3.48 6.16
N SER A 64 -1.92 4.65 6.67
CA SER A 64 -1.30 5.71 5.88
C SER A 64 0.14 5.34 5.54
N PHE A 65 0.47 5.29 4.25
CA PHE A 65 1.82 5.00 3.80
C PHE A 65 2.67 6.26 3.83
N VAL A 66 3.45 6.41 4.88
CA VAL A 66 4.49 7.44 4.93
C VAL A 66 5.81 6.83 4.49
N PRO A 67 6.39 7.27 3.36
CA PRO A 67 7.71 6.80 2.94
C PRO A 67 8.76 7.09 4.00
N ARG A 68 9.62 6.12 4.28
CA ARG A 68 10.81 6.38 5.09
C ARG A 68 11.77 7.22 4.27
N LYS A 69 12.01 8.43 4.73
CA LYS A 69 12.91 9.37 4.07
C LYS A 69 14.37 9.02 4.38
N PRO A 70 15.29 9.19 3.41
CA PRO A 70 16.71 9.18 3.71
C PRO A 70 17.04 10.27 4.75
N PRO A 71 18.01 10.05 5.64
CA PRO A 71 18.45 11.05 6.61
C PRO A 71 19.35 12.11 5.94
N ILE A 72 18.76 12.92 5.07
CA ILE A 72 19.42 13.99 4.32
C ILE A 72 18.62 15.27 4.60
N ASP A 73 19.26 16.28 5.17
CA ASP A 73 18.62 17.46 5.73
C ASP A 73 17.80 18.25 4.69
N ASN A 74 18.31 18.42 3.47
CA ASN A 74 17.69 19.23 2.43
C ASN A 74 16.81 18.44 1.44
N ILE A 75 16.49 17.17 1.70
CA ILE A 75 15.73 16.33 0.75
C ILE A 75 14.35 16.90 0.44
N ALA A 76 13.74 17.59 1.42
CA ALA A 76 12.41 18.17 1.29
C ALA A 76 12.33 19.24 0.19
N GLU A 77 13.43 19.91 -0.12
CA GLU A 77 13.49 20.93 -1.17
C GLU A 77 13.25 20.38 -2.58
N PHE A 78 13.53 19.08 -2.77
CA PHE A 78 13.47 18.37 -4.05
C PHE A 78 12.27 17.43 -4.16
N GLU A 79 11.52 17.23 -3.08
CA GLU A 79 10.34 16.35 -3.06
C GLU A 79 9.26 16.84 -4.02
N GLY A 80 8.69 15.90 -4.78
CA GLY A 80 7.64 16.19 -5.77
C GLY A 80 8.13 16.80 -7.08
N THR A 81 9.41 17.16 -7.18
CA THR A 81 10.02 17.70 -8.43
C THR A 81 11.08 16.76 -9.00
N SER A 82 12.05 16.34 -8.19
CA SER A 82 13.12 15.42 -8.61
C SER A 82 13.38 14.27 -7.62
N VAL A 83 12.74 14.29 -6.45
CA VAL A 83 12.73 13.18 -5.50
C VAL A 83 11.32 12.64 -5.36
N PHE A 84 11.13 11.35 -5.68
CA PHE A 84 9.85 10.67 -5.65
C PHE A 84 9.94 9.36 -4.88
N TYR A 85 8.99 9.10 -3.98
CA TYR A 85 8.89 7.86 -3.20
C TYR A 85 7.97 6.81 -3.83
N ALA A 86 7.36 7.15 -4.98
CA ALA A 86 6.53 6.25 -5.77
C ALA A 86 6.57 6.67 -7.25
N VAL A 87 6.52 5.71 -8.14
CA VAL A 87 6.41 5.95 -9.58
C VAL A 87 4.93 5.92 -9.96
N ARG A 88 4.36 7.09 -10.24
CA ARG A 88 2.96 7.23 -10.69
C ARG A 88 2.83 7.42 -12.19
N ASN A 89 3.84 8.03 -12.81
CA ASN A 89 3.91 8.25 -14.24
C ASN A 89 5.33 7.94 -14.74
N LYS A 90 5.48 6.87 -15.51
CA LYS A 90 6.78 6.42 -16.04
C LYS A 90 7.37 7.36 -17.08
N GLU A 91 6.53 8.05 -17.85
CA GLU A 91 6.98 8.95 -18.92
C GLU A 91 7.84 10.11 -18.39
N LEU A 92 7.66 10.48 -17.12
CA LEU A 92 8.49 11.48 -16.45
C LEU A 92 9.99 11.11 -16.48
N PHE A 93 10.29 9.83 -16.46
CA PHE A 93 11.64 9.29 -16.32
C PHE A 93 12.30 8.91 -17.66
N LYS A 94 11.58 9.02 -18.76
CA LYS A 94 12.09 8.63 -20.10
C LYS A 94 13.32 9.43 -20.49
N ASN A 95 14.39 8.72 -20.91
CA ASN A 95 15.68 9.28 -21.29
C ASN A 95 16.36 10.12 -20.16
N LYS A 96 16.05 9.83 -18.89
CA LYS A 96 16.61 10.51 -17.71
C LYS A 96 17.60 9.63 -16.98
N LYS A 97 18.51 10.26 -16.25
CA LYS A 97 19.43 9.61 -15.33
C LYS A 97 18.76 9.47 -13.96
N ILE A 98 18.51 8.25 -13.54
CA ILE A 98 17.77 7.96 -12.32
C ILE A 98 18.66 7.20 -11.34
N LEU A 99 18.72 7.67 -10.11
CA LEU A 99 19.24 6.89 -9.01
C LEU A 99 18.08 6.28 -8.21
N ILE A 100 18.01 4.96 -8.20
CA ILE A 100 17.11 4.19 -7.34
C ILE A 100 17.90 3.71 -6.13
N VAL A 101 17.39 3.93 -4.92
CA VAL A 101 18.08 3.53 -3.70
C VAL A 101 17.21 2.62 -2.86
N GLY A 102 17.66 1.39 -2.67
CA GLY A 102 16.95 0.39 -1.91
C GLY A 102 17.40 -1.03 -2.23
N GLY A 103 16.87 -2.01 -1.51
CA GLY A 103 17.21 -3.43 -1.70
C GLY A 103 16.02 -4.38 -1.47
N GLY A 104 14.80 -3.83 -1.46
CA GLY A 104 13.55 -4.59 -1.40
C GLY A 104 12.84 -4.63 -2.75
N ASP A 105 11.67 -5.30 -2.79
CA ASP A 105 10.89 -5.52 -4.02
C ASP A 105 10.66 -4.23 -4.81
N SER A 106 10.18 -3.16 -4.17
CA SER A 106 9.92 -1.89 -4.86
C SER A 106 11.16 -1.33 -5.58
N ALA A 107 12.34 -1.40 -4.96
CA ALA A 107 13.56 -0.90 -5.58
C ALA A 107 13.95 -1.72 -6.81
N LEU A 108 13.89 -3.06 -6.71
CA LEU A 108 14.30 -3.93 -7.79
C LEU A 108 13.27 -3.98 -8.93
N ASP A 109 11.99 -4.00 -8.62
CA ASP A 109 10.93 -4.00 -9.62
C ASP A 109 10.95 -2.72 -10.45
N TRP A 110 11.10 -1.55 -9.81
CA TRP A 110 11.24 -0.29 -10.54
C TRP A 110 12.57 -0.16 -11.28
N THR A 111 13.66 -0.74 -10.76
CA THR A 111 14.93 -0.82 -11.49
C THR A 111 14.76 -1.62 -12.79
N ASN A 112 14.15 -2.80 -12.70
CA ASN A 112 13.92 -3.68 -13.85
C ASN A 112 12.97 -3.06 -14.88
N ASP A 113 11.95 -2.35 -14.42
CA ASP A 113 10.94 -1.76 -15.30
C ASP A 113 11.45 -0.48 -15.99
N LEU A 114 12.08 0.44 -15.24
CA LEU A 114 12.58 1.70 -15.77
C LEU A 114 13.86 1.55 -16.62
N ALA A 115 14.62 0.46 -16.49
CA ALA A 115 15.78 0.16 -17.31
C ALA A 115 15.48 0.12 -18.82
N THR A 116 14.21 -0.04 -19.21
CA THR A 116 13.78 -0.05 -20.60
C THR A 116 13.63 1.34 -21.23
N ILE A 117 13.54 2.39 -20.40
CA ILE A 117 13.22 3.75 -20.84
C ILE A 117 14.19 4.83 -20.33
N ALA A 118 15.05 4.50 -19.37
CA ALA A 118 15.90 5.46 -18.66
C ALA A 118 17.32 4.90 -18.40
N ASP A 119 18.28 5.78 -18.10
CA ASP A 119 19.61 5.42 -17.58
C ASP A 119 19.50 5.21 -16.07
N VAL A 120 19.39 3.95 -15.66
CA VAL A 120 19.12 3.58 -14.27
C VAL A 120 20.39 3.15 -13.56
N THR A 121 20.64 3.77 -12.42
CA THR A 121 21.60 3.33 -11.43
C THR A 121 20.86 2.85 -10.20
N LEU A 122 21.07 1.59 -9.79
CA LEU A 122 20.59 1.06 -8.52
C LEU A 122 21.69 1.20 -7.47
N MET A 123 21.35 1.75 -6.31
CA MET A 123 22.28 1.81 -5.17
C MET A 123 21.70 1.04 -3.99
N HIS A 124 22.53 0.17 -3.38
CA HIS A 124 22.18 -0.50 -2.13
C HIS A 124 23.39 -0.55 -1.19
N ARG A 125 23.12 -0.42 0.13
CA ARG A 125 24.16 -0.43 1.17
C ARG A 125 24.70 -1.81 1.54
N ARG A 126 24.09 -2.87 1.05
CA ARG A 126 24.45 -4.28 1.30
C ARG A 126 24.60 -5.02 -0.02
N LYS A 127 25.31 -6.13 0.00
CA LYS A 127 25.41 -7.01 -1.18
C LYS A 127 24.14 -7.88 -1.34
N GLU A 128 23.46 -8.19 -0.23
CA GLU A 128 22.26 -9.02 -0.21
C GLU A 128 21.00 -8.18 -0.37
N PHE A 129 20.10 -8.64 -1.23
CA PHE A 129 18.78 -8.04 -1.46
C PHE A 129 17.70 -8.78 -0.67
N ARG A 130 16.65 -8.06 -0.27
CA ARG A 130 15.46 -8.63 0.37
C ARG A 130 14.30 -8.84 -0.59
N ALA A 131 14.50 -8.50 -1.85
CA ALA A 131 13.50 -8.66 -2.91
C ALA A 131 13.35 -10.13 -3.33
N ALA A 132 12.28 -10.41 -4.06
CA ALA A 132 12.03 -11.72 -4.64
C ALA A 132 13.22 -12.18 -5.52
N PRO A 133 13.65 -13.45 -5.43
CA PRO A 133 14.79 -13.95 -6.18
C PRO A 133 14.71 -13.72 -7.70
N ASP A 134 13.51 -13.78 -8.27
CA ASP A 134 13.29 -13.50 -9.70
C ASP A 134 13.63 -12.04 -10.07
N SER A 135 13.20 -11.07 -9.26
CA SER A 135 13.52 -9.64 -9.46
C SER A 135 15.02 -9.38 -9.31
N VAL A 136 15.67 -10.05 -8.36
CA VAL A 136 17.14 -9.97 -8.18
C VAL A 136 17.87 -10.50 -9.41
N ASN A 137 17.49 -11.69 -9.90
CA ASN A 137 18.10 -12.31 -11.07
C ASN A 137 17.93 -11.44 -12.32
N LYS A 138 16.77 -10.86 -12.53
CA LYS A 138 16.52 -9.92 -13.65
C LYS A 138 17.44 -8.70 -13.55
N MET A 139 17.54 -8.09 -12.39
CA MET A 139 18.42 -6.93 -12.16
C MET A 139 19.89 -7.27 -12.46
N LEU A 140 20.39 -8.42 -11.95
CA LEU A 140 21.78 -8.86 -12.20
C LEU A 140 22.04 -9.13 -13.70
N ASN A 141 21.06 -9.63 -14.43
CA ASN A 141 21.18 -9.82 -15.88
C ASN A 141 21.26 -8.46 -16.61
N LEU A 142 20.41 -7.49 -16.22
CA LEU A 142 20.46 -6.14 -16.79
C LEU A 142 21.79 -5.43 -16.49
N GLU A 143 22.37 -5.65 -15.33
CA GLU A 143 23.70 -5.14 -15.00
C GLU A 143 24.77 -5.77 -15.86
N LYS A 144 24.78 -7.11 -16.01
CA LYS A 144 25.73 -7.82 -16.91
C LYS A 144 25.63 -7.38 -18.36
N GLU A 145 24.44 -7.05 -18.81
CA GLU A 145 24.18 -6.52 -20.15
C GLU A 145 24.53 -5.04 -20.31
N GLY A 146 24.98 -4.38 -19.23
CA GLY A 146 25.31 -2.95 -19.23
C GLY A 146 24.11 -2.00 -19.34
N LYS A 147 22.88 -2.51 -19.14
CA LYS A 147 21.63 -1.74 -19.23
C LYS A 147 21.33 -0.93 -17.97
N ILE A 148 21.90 -1.32 -16.84
CA ILE A 148 21.87 -0.59 -15.59
C ILE A 148 23.26 -0.58 -14.95
N LYS A 149 23.43 0.27 -13.95
CA LYS A 149 24.61 0.27 -13.08
C LYS A 149 24.19 -0.12 -11.66
N PHE A 150 24.94 -0.98 -11.01
CA PHE A 150 24.78 -1.24 -9.59
C PHE A 150 25.91 -0.57 -8.80
N LEU A 151 25.56 0.19 -7.76
CA LEU A 151 26.48 0.83 -6.83
C LEU A 151 26.28 0.29 -5.42
N HIS A 152 27.33 -0.25 -4.85
CA HIS A 152 27.35 -0.54 -3.43
C HIS A 152 27.68 0.75 -2.69
N GLY A 153 26.72 1.30 -1.91
CA GLY A 153 26.95 2.59 -1.27
C GLY A 153 25.76 3.08 -0.44
N GLN A 154 25.99 4.20 0.22
CA GLN A 154 25.01 4.86 1.06
C GLN A 154 24.95 6.35 0.73
N LEU A 155 23.73 6.87 0.54
CA LEU A 155 23.49 8.29 0.31
C LEU A 155 24.05 9.15 1.44
N LYS A 156 24.63 10.31 1.08
CA LYS A 156 25.17 11.29 2.01
C LYS A 156 24.53 12.65 1.89
N SER A 157 24.47 13.21 0.69
CA SER A 157 23.89 14.54 0.45
C SER A 157 23.36 14.68 -0.98
N LEU A 158 22.51 15.66 -1.16
CA LEU A 158 21.97 16.09 -2.45
C LEU A 158 22.40 17.53 -2.73
N SER A 159 22.63 17.84 -3.99
CA SER A 159 22.78 19.21 -4.47
C SER A 159 21.98 19.41 -5.76
N GLY A 160 21.54 20.64 -5.99
CA GLY A 160 20.76 20.99 -7.16
C GLY A 160 20.33 22.46 -7.17
N ASN A 161 19.60 22.82 -8.20
CA ASN A 161 19.09 24.17 -8.39
C ASN A 161 17.61 24.12 -8.78
N ASN A 162 16.83 25.14 -8.39
CA ASN A 162 15.41 25.27 -8.78
C ASN A 162 14.58 24.02 -8.47
N LYS A 163 14.77 23.43 -7.29
CA LYS A 163 14.10 22.21 -6.83
C LYS A 163 14.43 20.94 -7.67
N MET A 164 15.42 21.02 -8.55
CA MET A 164 15.90 19.88 -9.34
C MET A 164 17.28 19.46 -8.85
N ILE A 165 17.45 18.18 -8.55
CA ILE A 165 18.76 17.61 -8.22
C ILE A 165 19.62 17.55 -9.49
N ASN A 166 20.92 17.73 -9.30
CA ASN A 166 21.91 17.54 -10.36
C ASN A 166 23.08 16.65 -9.92
N GLU A 167 23.33 16.52 -8.63
CA GLU A 167 24.38 15.68 -8.07
C GLU A 167 23.95 15.05 -6.76
N ILE A 168 24.40 13.82 -6.56
CA ILE A 168 24.25 13.07 -5.30
C ILE A 168 25.61 12.60 -4.85
N LYS A 169 25.95 12.89 -3.58
CA LYS A 169 27.11 12.31 -2.92
C LYS A 169 26.74 11.05 -2.17
N TYR A 170 27.59 10.05 -2.26
CA TYR A 170 27.45 8.79 -1.57
C TYR A 170 28.80 8.28 -1.03
N SER A 171 28.75 7.40 -0.03
CA SER A 171 29.96 6.74 0.49
C SER A 171 29.96 5.27 0.11
N HIS A 172 31.15 4.77 -0.19
CA HIS A 172 31.49 3.36 -0.35
C HIS A 172 32.86 3.11 0.27
N GLU A 173 32.98 2.13 1.17
CA GLU A 173 34.24 1.79 1.88
C GLU A 173 34.96 3.04 2.43
N GLU A 174 34.22 3.88 3.16
CA GLU A 174 34.69 5.11 3.80
C GLU A 174 35.18 6.22 2.85
N LYS A 175 35.07 6.01 1.54
CA LYS A 175 35.36 7.03 0.53
C LYS A 175 34.07 7.66 0.04
N GLU A 176 34.15 8.96 -0.28
CA GLU A 176 33.03 9.69 -0.86
C GLU A 176 33.19 9.76 -2.39
N TYR A 177 32.06 9.62 -3.04
CA TYR A 177 31.91 9.70 -4.49
C TYR A 177 30.73 10.59 -4.83
N SER A 178 30.67 11.07 -6.07
CA SER A 178 29.52 11.78 -6.57
C SER A 178 28.99 11.17 -7.88
N ILE A 179 27.70 11.33 -8.11
CA ILE A 179 27.02 10.92 -9.33
C ILE A 179 26.02 11.99 -9.77
N GLY A 180 26.08 12.36 -11.06
CA GLY A 180 25.10 13.27 -11.67
C GLY A 180 23.83 12.53 -12.02
N VAL A 181 22.67 13.04 -11.57
CA VAL A 181 21.34 12.45 -11.81
C VAL A 181 20.28 13.51 -12.00
N ASP A 182 19.21 13.14 -12.72
CA ASP A 182 18.01 13.98 -12.87
C ASP A 182 16.98 13.70 -11.78
N TYR A 183 16.89 12.43 -11.33
CA TYR A 183 15.89 11.97 -10.36
C TYR A 183 16.45 11.02 -9.33
N LEU A 184 15.90 11.10 -8.11
CA LEU A 184 16.14 10.17 -7.02
C LEU A 184 14.85 9.46 -6.63
N LEU A 185 14.88 8.13 -6.60
CA LEU A 185 13.80 7.26 -6.14
C LEU A 185 14.25 6.47 -4.90
N PRO A 186 14.07 7.00 -3.67
CA PRO A 186 14.51 6.32 -2.45
C PRO A 186 13.42 5.36 -1.96
N PHE A 187 13.61 4.06 -2.13
CA PHE A 187 12.73 3.01 -1.66
C PHE A 187 13.25 2.39 -0.36
N PHE A 188 13.14 3.12 0.74
CA PHE A 188 13.58 2.68 2.09
C PHE A 188 12.51 1.95 2.89
N GLY A 189 11.40 1.62 2.23
CA GLY A 189 10.21 1.04 2.84
C GLY A 189 9.25 2.12 3.32
N LEU A 190 8.15 1.65 3.88
CA LEU A 190 7.04 2.49 4.33
C LEU A 190 6.96 2.42 5.86
N LYS A 191 6.56 3.52 6.48
CA LYS A 191 6.14 3.56 7.87
C LYS A 191 4.61 3.45 7.87
N MET A 192 4.11 2.49 8.61
CA MET A 192 2.68 2.34 8.82
C MET A 192 2.23 3.33 9.89
N GLU A 193 1.23 4.13 9.59
CA GLU A 193 0.57 5.01 10.54
C GLU A 193 -0.94 4.77 10.47
N LEU A 194 -1.56 4.54 11.63
CA LEU A 194 -3.00 4.31 11.70
C LEU A 194 -3.81 5.58 11.51
N GLY A 195 -3.17 6.75 11.64
CA GLY A 195 -3.88 8.02 11.62
C GLY A 195 -4.97 8.09 12.71
N PRO A 196 -6.15 8.65 12.40
CA PRO A 196 -7.26 8.77 13.36
C PRO A 196 -7.72 7.46 13.99
N ILE A 197 -7.59 6.34 13.27
CA ILE A 197 -7.98 5.01 13.77
C ILE A 197 -7.30 4.67 15.11
N ALA A 198 -6.09 5.18 15.35
CA ALA A 198 -5.39 4.99 16.60
C ALA A 198 -6.14 5.55 17.83
N ASN A 199 -7.06 6.49 17.62
CA ASN A 199 -7.84 7.17 18.66
C ASN A 199 -9.29 6.66 18.77
N TRP A 200 -9.67 5.60 18.03
CA TRP A 200 -11.04 5.08 18.04
C TRP A 200 -11.37 4.15 19.21
N GLY A 201 -10.45 4.00 20.16
CA GLY A 201 -10.66 3.18 21.37
C GLY A 201 -10.53 1.66 21.16
N ILE A 202 -10.19 1.21 19.95
CA ILE A 202 -10.00 -0.20 19.63
C ILE A 202 -8.62 -0.71 20.10
N ASN A 203 -8.54 -1.98 20.49
CA ASN A 203 -7.29 -2.59 20.95
C ASN A 203 -6.28 -2.77 19.84
N LEU A 204 -5.09 -2.22 20.05
CA LEU A 204 -3.97 -2.29 19.12
C LEU A 204 -2.86 -3.22 19.65
N ASN A 205 -2.09 -3.76 18.72
CA ASN A 205 -0.79 -4.38 18.98
C ASN A 205 0.22 -3.72 18.05
N GLU A 206 1.10 -2.90 18.61
CA GLU A 206 1.91 -1.95 17.84
C GLU A 206 1.01 -1.02 17.00
N ASN A 207 1.13 -1.07 15.67
CA ASN A 207 0.32 -0.30 14.73
C ASN A 207 -0.70 -1.20 13.98
N LEU A 208 -1.16 -2.29 14.58
CA LEU A 208 -2.12 -3.22 13.99
C LEU A 208 -3.32 -3.41 14.92
N ILE A 209 -4.50 -3.58 14.31
CA ILE A 209 -5.75 -3.77 15.04
C ILE A 209 -5.88 -5.22 15.45
N LYS A 210 -6.03 -5.49 16.76
CA LYS A 210 -6.33 -6.84 17.26
C LYS A 210 -7.75 -7.23 16.89
N VAL A 211 -7.92 -8.44 16.40
CA VAL A 211 -9.23 -9.00 16.04
C VAL A 211 -9.39 -10.43 16.55
N ASP A 212 -10.62 -10.82 16.71
CA ASP A 212 -11.07 -12.19 16.88
C ASP A 212 -10.97 -12.95 15.54
N THR A 213 -10.45 -14.16 15.55
CA THR A 213 -10.22 -14.94 14.31
C THR A 213 -11.43 -15.67 13.77
N GLU A 214 -12.53 -15.73 14.51
CA GLU A 214 -13.76 -16.36 14.04
C GLU A 214 -14.59 -15.42 13.17
N LYS A 215 -14.56 -14.11 13.47
CA LYS A 215 -15.43 -13.11 12.88
C LYS A 215 -14.74 -11.78 12.49
N PHE A 216 -13.45 -11.62 12.83
CA PHE A 216 -12.64 -10.43 12.59
C PHE A 216 -13.21 -9.14 13.21
N GLU A 217 -13.93 -9.29 14.31
CA GLU A 217 -14.41 -8.18 15.13
C GLU A 217 -13.27 -7.65 16.01
N THR A 218 -13.24 -6.34 16.22
CA THR A 218 -12.28 -5.67 17.10
C THR A 218 -12.72 -5.80 18.57
N SER A 219 -12.05 -5.08 19.49
CA SER A 219 -12.52 -4.95 20.88
C SER A 219 -13.84 -4.20 21.02
N GLU A 220 -14.22 -3.42 20.00
CA GLU A 220 -15.49 -2.71 19.98
C GLU A 220 -16.52 -3.47 19.13
N PRO A 221 -17.70 -3.82 19.72
CA PRO A 221 -18.75 -4.51 18.98
C PRO A 221 -19.19 -3.78 17.71
N SER A 222 -19.43 -4.53 16.63
CA SER A 222 -19.79 -4.05 15.31
C SER A 222 -18.72 -3.21 14.57
N ILE A 223 -17.50 -3.14 15.11
CA ILE A 223 -16.31 -2.65 14.39
C ILE A 223 -15.42 -3.84 14.04
N PHE A 224 -15.13 -3.99 12.77
CA PHE A 224 -14.34 -5.08 12.21
C PHE A 224 -13.06 -4.55 11.57
N ALA A 225 -12.02 -5.38 11.51
CA ALA A 225 -10.80 -5.05 10.76
C ALA A 225 -10.33 -6.25 9.95
N ILE A 226 -10.09 -6.03 8.64
CA ILE A 226 -9.70 -7.06 7.68
C ILE A 226 -8.50 -6.61 6.83
N GLY A 227 -7.77 -7.57 6.26
CA GLY A 227 -6.58 -7.30 5.45
C GLY A 227 -5.36 -6.97 6.30
N ASP A 228 -4.41 -6.25 5.73
CA ASP A 228 -3.09 -6.03 6.33
C ASP A 228 -3.09 -5.17 7.60
N ILE A 229 -4.20 -4.45 7.86
CA ILE A 229 -4.37 -3.58 9.03
C ILE A 229 -4.59 -4.35 10.33
N ASN A 230 -5.07 -5.59 10.26
CA ASN A 230 -5.34 -6.39 11.44
C ASN A 230 -4.18 -7.29 11.85
N THR A 231 -4.24 -7.81 13.07
CA THR A 231 -3.30 -8.79 13.61
C THR A 231 -3.99 -9.84 14.47
N TYR A 232 -3.53 -11.08 14.33
CA TYR A 232 -3.91 -12.25 15.10
C TYR A 232 -2.81 -13.33 15.00
N PRO A 233 -2.76 -14.35 15.85
CA PRO A 233 -1.78 -15.44 15.75
C PRO A 233 -1.85 -16.13 14.40
N GLY A 234 -0.71 -16.23 13.68
CA GLY A 234 -0.62 -16.85 12.36
C GLY A 234 -1.03 -15.94 11.19
N LYS A 235 -1.20 -14.63 11.41
CA LYS A 235 -1.53 -13.67 10.36
C LYS A 235 -0.50 -13.67 9.22
N LEU A 236 -0.99 -13.85 7.99
CA LEU A 236 -0.24 -13.63 6.76
C LEU A 236 -0.81 -12.42 6.02
N LYS A 237 0.06 -11.48 5.65
CA LYS A 237 -0.33 -10.29 4.88
C LYS A 237 -0.40 -10.62 3.39
N LEU A 238 -1.48 -11.31 3.01
CA LEU A 238 -1.78 -11.75 1.65
C LEU A 238 -3.17 -11.29 1.23
N ILE A 239 -3.36 -11.01 -0.05
CA ILE A 239 -4.69 -10.71 -0.62
C ILE A 239 -5.68 -11.85 -0.32
N LEU A 240 -5.23 -13.11 -0.44
CA LEU A 240 -6.03 -14.29 -0.11
C LEU A 240 -6.53 -14.28 1.33
N SER A 241 -5.67 -13.92 2.29
CA SER A 241 -6.05 -13.84 3.71
C SER A 241 -7.13 -12.77 3.90
N GLY A 242 -6.96 -11.58 3.30
CA GLY A 242 -7.96 -10.51 3.36
C GLY A 242 -9.32 -10.91 2.80
N PHE A 243 -9.38 -11.65 1.71
CA PHE A 243 -10.64 -12.19 1.17
C PHE A 243 -11.29 -13.22 2.10
N HIS A 244 -10.51 -14.11 2.70
CA HIS A 244 -11.02 -15.06 3.69
C HIS A 244 -11.59 -14.33 4.90
N GLU A 245 -10.85 -13.38 5.44
CA GLU A 245 -11.27 -12.55 6.57
C GLU A 245 -12.57 -11.79 6.26
N SER A 246 -12.70 -11.21 5.07
CA SER A 246 -13.91 -10.50 4.65
C SER A 246 -15.14 -11.42 4.57
N ALA A 247 -14.95 -12.68 4.18
CA ALA A 247 -16.04 -13.64 4.11
C ALA A 247 -16.58 -13.98 5.52
N LEU A 248 -15.71 -14.24 6.49
CA LEU A 248 -16.12 -14.52 7.88
C LEU A 248 -16.70 -13.29 8.57
N MET A 249 -16.07 -12.13 8.40
CA MET A 249 -16.55 -10.84 8.91
C MET A 249 -17.99 -10.55 8.40
N ALA A 250 -18.24 -10.75 7.11
CA ALA A 250 -19.56 -10.48 6.52
C ALA A 250 -20.68 -11.31 7.15
N GLN A 251 -20.41 -12.56 7.56
CA GLN A 251 -21.38 -13.41 8.27
C GLN A 251 -21.79 -12.78 9.62
N LYS A 252 -20.82 -12.24 10.35
CA LYS A 252 -21.09 -11.58 11.63
C LYS A 252 -21.74 -10.20 11.46
N CYS A 253 -21.26 -9.42 10.48
CA CYS A 253 -21.80 -8.11 10.15
C CYS A 253 -23.29 -8.20 9.79
N PHE A 254 -23.70 -9.27 9.08
CA PHE A 254 -25.12 -9.52 8.76
C PHE A 254 -26.00 -9.56 10.00
N ALA A 255 -25.54 -10.18 11.08
CA ALA A 255 -26.33 -10.28 12.33
C ALA A 255 -26.57 -8.92 13.00
N TYR A 256 -25.63 -7.97 12.88
CA TYR A 256 -25.82 -6.59 13.34
C TYR A 256 -26.74 -5.79 12.40
N CYS A 257 -26.59 -5.97 11.10
CA CYS A 257 -27.40 -5.24 10.12
C CYS A 257 -28.85 -5.73 10.08
N TYR A 258 -29.07 -7.02 10.36
CA TYR A 258 -30.40 -7.66 10.27
C TYR A 258 -30.65 -8.57 11.48
N PRO A 259 -30.84 -8.01 12.70
CA PRO A 259 -30.93 -8.79 13.93
C PRO A 259 -32.11 -9.79 13.91
N ASP A 260 -33.20 -9.43 13.23
CA ASP A 260 -34.42 -10.25 13.17
C ASP A 260 -34.38 -11.29 12.03
N LYS A 261 -33.30 -11.36 11.24
CA LYS A 261 -33.20 -12.29 10.12
C LYS A 261 -32.20 -13.40 10.40
N LYS A 262 -32.58 -14.63 10.13
CA LYS A 262 -31.67 -15.76 10.15
C LYS A 262 -30.71 -15.65 8.95
N ASN A 263 -29.40 -15.61 9.21
CA ASN A 263 -28.41 -15.72 8.15
C ASN A 263 -28.36 -17.16 7.63
N VAL A 264 -28.68 -17.35 6.36
CA VAL A 264 -28.60 -18.66 5.70
C VAL A 264 -27.52 -18.57 4.62
N PHE A 265 -26.42 -19.27 4.86
CA PHE A 265 -25.35 -19.34 3.87
C PHE A 265 -25.88 -19.98 2.57
N ARG A 266 -25.67 -19.32 1.44
CA ARG A 266 -26.02 -19.82 0.11
C ARG A 266 -24.84 -19.64 -0.83
N TYR A 267 -24.57 -20.63 -1.67
CA TYR A 267 -23.63 -20.47 -2.75
C TYR A 267 -24.19 -19.54 -3.83
N THR A 268 -23.31 -18.82 -4.53
CA THR A 268 -23.68 -17.94 -5.64
C THR A 268 -24.55 -18.67 -6.68
N THR A 269 -24.19 -19.90 -7.00
CA THR A 269 -24.92 -20.75 -7.97
C THR A 269 -26.36 -21.10 -7.58
N SER A 270 -26.72 -20.94 -6.31
CA SER A 270 -28.07 -21.26 -5.79
C SER A 270 -28.89 -20.03 -5.40
N SER A 271 -28.32 -18.81 -5.53
CA SER A 271 -28.96 -17.57 -5.13
C SER A 271 -29.65 -16.86 -6.31
N LYS A 272 -30.95 -17.06 -6.46
CA LYS A 272 -31.76 -16.40 -7.51
C LYS A 272 -31.69 -14.87 -7.43
N ASP A 273 -31.69 -14.31 -6.21
CA ASP A 273 -31.62 -12.87 -5.98
C ASP A 273 -30.27 -12.29 -6.45
N LEU A 274 -29.18 -13.02 -6.21
CA LEU A 274 -27.87 -12.63 -6.68
C LEU A 274 -27.75 -12.74 -8.21
N HIS A 275 -28.31 -13.80 -8.81
CA HIS A 275 -28.35 -13.96 -10.27
C HIS A 275 -29.06 -12.78 -10.92
N LYS A 276 -30.20 -12.38 -10.38
CA LYS A 276 -30.98 -11.22 -10.90
C LYS A 276 -30.16 -9.93 -10.82
N LYS A 277 -29.43 -9.68 -9.71
CA LYS A 277 -28.56 -8.50 -9.55
C LYS A 277 -27.36 -8.52 -10.52
N LEU A 278 -26.82 -9.68 -10.80
CA LEU A 278 -25.67 -9.86 -11.70
C LEU A 278 -26.08 -9.92 -13.19
N GLY A 279 -27.38 -9.91 -13.50
CA GLY A 279 -27.88 -10.01 -14.87
C GLY A 279 -27.73 -11.42 -15.47
N LEU A 280 -27.75 -12.47 -14.63
CA LEU A 280 -27.60 -13.88 -14.99
C LEU A 280 -28.95 -14.58 -15.02
#